data_bc85816bce0d92571961b2681f087ada
#
_entry.id   bc85816bce0d92571961b2681f087ada
#
_cell.length_a   1.000
_cell.length_b   1.000
_cell.length_c   1.000
_cell.angle_alpha   90.00
_cell.angle_beta   90.00
_cell.angle_gamma   90.00
#
_symmetry.space_group_name_H-M   'P 1'
#
loop_
_entity.id
_entity.type
_entity.pdbx_description
1 polymer ?
#
loop_
_entity_poly.entity_id
_entity_poly.type
_entity_poly.pdbx_seq_one_letter_code
_entity_poly.pdbx_strand_id
1 'polypeptide(L)'
;MAGLLEDIHKELEARGRGDEPIRLAITGSGGLALADNLHVPFVQEVIAETRAIDEEYPQADVIIELGGEDAKITYLKPTPEQRMNGSCAGGTGAFIDQMATLLDTDAAGLNDMAKHYETLYPIASRCGVFAKTDLQPLINDGAAKPDLAASIFTAVATQTIAGLASGRPIHGTVIFLGGPLFFMSELREAFHRALEDKVDEFIVPTDAHLYVAFGSALLAGEPDQLEEGQHFEARTCADILKSLEDLKNLPANTPTMPPLFPTEADREAFNKRHHREHVHIGTLEGAQGPHFLGIDAGSTTIKATLVNDDREIVWSSYATNEGSPLTAAVNIVKQIQSQLPEGAWIARSCATGYGEGSSPPACTWTRAWWRPWRTIVARKWSRRALPPSSTSAART
;
A
#
# COMPACT_ATOMS: atom_id res chain seq x y z
N MET A 1 17.73 8.12 11.83
CA MET A 1 18.70 9.23 11.98
C MET A 1 19.86 8.86 12.87
N ALA A 2 19.67 8.39 14.13
CA ALA A 2 20.79 8.04 15.03
C ALA A 2 21.82 7.11 14.34
N GLY A 3 21.39 5.99 13.75
CA GLY A 3 22.31 5.06 13.07
C GLY A 3 23.13 5.71 11.96
N LEU A 4 22.52 6.59 11.14
CA LEU A 4 23.26 7.34 10.10
C LEU A 4 24.32 8.27 10.70
N LEU A 5 23.99 8.96 11.80
CA LEU A 5 24.96 9.83 12.48
C LEU A 5 26.07 9.03 13.17
N GLU A 6 25.76 7.84 13.72
CA GLU A 6 26.77 6.92 14.25
C GLU A 6 27.74 6.45 13.16
N ASP A 7 27.24 6.15 11.97
CA ASP A 7 28.07 5.73 10.85
C ASP A 7 28.94 6.88 10.33
N ILE A 8 28.38 8.10 10.23
CA ILE A 8 29.14 9.31 9.91
C ILE A 8 30.21 9.58 10.97
N HIS A 9 29.88 9.45 12.25
CA HIS A 9 30.83 9.64 13.34
C HIS A 9 32.00 8.67 13.26
N LYS A 10 31.73 7.37 13.07
CA LYS A 10 32.77 6.34 12.87
C LYS A 10 33.67 6.66 11.68
N GLU A 11 33.10 7.11 10.57
CA GLU A 11 33.86 7.47 9.37
C GLU A 11 34.74 8.70 9.63
N LEU A 12 34.25 9.71 10.35
CA LEU A 12 35.04 10.89 10.75
C LEU A 12 36.15 10.50 11.72
N GLU A 13 35.87 9.63 12.70
CA GLU A 13 36.92 9.12 13.62
C GLU A 13 38.01 8.35 12.87
N ALA A 14 37.61 7.48 11.92
CA ALA A 14 38.57 6.74 11.09
C ALA A 14 39.49 7.66 10.27
N ARG A 15 39.03 8.86 9.95
CA ARG A 15 39.80 9.91 9.26
C ARG A 15 40.55 10.87 10.22
N GLY A 16 40.48 10.64 11.53
CA GLY A 16 41.06 11.50 12.54
C GLY A 16 40.33 12.85 12.71
N ARG A 17 39.03 12.90 12.35
CA ARG A 17 38.18 14.10 12.34
C ARG A 17 36.95 13.96 13.25
N GLY A 18 36.95 13.02 14.20
CA GLY A 18 35.79 12.71 15.04
C GLY A 18 35.24 13.86 15.86
N ASP A 19 36.13 14.78 16.28
CA ASP A 19 35.78 15.99 17.08
C ASP A 19 35.47 17.23 16.21
N GLU A 20 35.50 17.07 14.87
CA GLU A 20 35.20 18.21 14.00
C GLU A 20 33.70 18.52 14.03
N PRO A 21 33.34 19.81 14.16
CA PRO A 21 31.93 20.18 14.11
C PRO A 21 31.39 20.07 12.68
N ILE A 22 30.19 19.54 12.58
CA ILE A 22 29.41 19.44 11.34
C ILE A 22 28.25 20.43 11.35
N ARG A 23 27.81 20.84 10.18
CA ARG A 23 26.53 21.55 10.00
C ARG A 23 25.48 20.55 9.57
N LEU A 24 24.36 20.54 10.27
CA LEU A 24 23.24 19.65 10.00
C LEU A 24 22.03 20.46 9.57
N ALA A 25 21.43 20.10 8.46
CA ALA A 25 20.10 20.53 8.06
C ALA A 25 19.19 19.34 7.94
N ILE A 26 17.91 19.50 8.20
CA ILE A 26 16.90 18.47 8.10
C ILE A 26 15.85 18.90 7.09
N THR A 27 15.40 17.96 6.29
CA THR A 27 14.33 18.14 5.31
C THR A 27 13.36 16.96 5.39
N GLY A 28 12.26 17.02 4.64
CA GLY A 28 11.25 15.99 4.61
C GLY A 28 10.10 16.21 5.59
N SER A 29 8.89 15.78 5.24
CA SER A 29 7.67 16.01 6.02
C SER A 29 7.75 15.47 7.46
N GLY A 30 8.48 14.37 7.69
CA GLY A 30 8.74 13.81 9.01
C GLY A 30 9.86 14.53 9.79
N GLY A 31 10.59 15.45 9.15
CA GLY A 31 11.79 16.08 9.70
C GLY A 31 11.52 17.32 10.54
N LEU A 32 10.38 18.01 10.35
CA LEU A 32 10.12 19.32 10.96
C LEU A 32 10.20 19.28 12.49
N ALA A 33 9.45 18.39 13.13
CA ALA A 33 9.48 18.27 14.59
C ALA A 33 10.85 17.86 15.13
N LEU A 34 11.62 17.10 14.34
CA LEU A 34 12.96 16.68 14.69
C LEU A 34 13.94 17.85 14.60
N ALA A 35 13.83 18.68 13.56
CA ALA A 35 14.62 19.88 13.38
C ALA A 35 14.40 20.88 14.53
N ASP A 36 13.13 21.12 14.89
CA ASP A 36 12.76 21.98 16.02
C ASP A 36 13.36 21.49 17.33
N ASN A 37 13.23 20.20 17.64
CA ASN A 37 13.74 19.63 18.88
C ASN A 37 15.27 19.56 18.95
N LEU A 38 15.95 19.44 17.81
CA LEU A 38 17.41 19.46 17.74
C LEU A 38 17.97 20.87 17.60
N HIS A 39 17.12 21.88 17.41
CA HIS A 39 17.52 23.28 17.15
C HIS A 39 18.44 23.39 15.93
N VAL A 40 18.11 22.66 14.86
CA VAL A 40 18.81 22.74 13.57
C VAL A 40 17.86 23.25 12.48
N PRO A 41 18.38 23.88 11.42
CA PRO A 41 17.55 24.37 10.32
C PRO A 41 16.74 23.27 9.67
N PHE A 42 15.48 23.58 9.39
CA PHE A 42 14.62 22.82 8.51
C PHE A 42 14.63 23.44 7.11
N VAL A 43 14.92 22.65 6.11
CA VAL A 43 14.91 23.07 4.70
C VAL A 43 13.69 22.45 4.02
N GLN A 44 12.91 23.29 3.34
CA GLN A 44 11.77 22.79 2.56
C GLN A 44 12.27 21.94 1.40
N GLU A 45 11.60 20.80 1.14
CA GLU A 45 12.00 19.85 0.11
C GLU A 45 12.14 20.49 -1.27
N VAL A 46 11.20 21.38 -1.65
CA VAL A 46 11.25 22.08 -2.94
C VAL A 46 12.52 22.93 -3.09
N ILE A 47 12.96 23.58 -2.02
CA ILE A 47 14.16 24.43 -2.03
C ILE A 47 15.40 23.55 -2.15
N ALA A 48 15.46 22.49 -1.35
CA ALA A 48 16.57 21.53 -1.40
C ALA A 48 16.69 20.85 -2.76
N GLU A 49 15.57 20.34 -3.30
CA GLU A 49 15.49 19.70 -4.61
C GLU A 49 15.98 20.63 -5.73
N THR A 50 15.42 21.86 -5.77
CA THR A 50 15.79 22.85 -6.78
C THR A 50 17.27 23.21 -6.67
N ARG A 51 17.81 23.41 -5.47
CA ARG A 51 19.24 23.71 -5.27
C ARG A 51 20.15 22.61 -5.79
N ALA A 52 19.78 21.34 -5.56
CA ALA A 52 20.57 20.20 -6.04
C ALA A 52 20.55 20.10 -7.58
N ILE A 53 19.39 20.37 -8.18
CA ILE A 53 19.24 20.30 -9.66
C ILE A 53 19.93 21.49 -10.33
N ASP A 54 19.86 22.68 -9.76
CA ASP A 54 20.59 23.86 -10.28
C ASP A 54 22.10 23.64 -10.30
N GLU A 55 22.65 22.88 -9.31
CA GLU A 55 24.06 22.54 -9.26
C GLU A 55 24.48 21.54 -10.34
N GLU A 56 23.73 20.45 -10.48
CA GLU A 56 24.15 19.30 -11.30
C GLU A 56 23.54 19.29 -12.71
N TYR A 57 22.30 19.84 -12.86
CA TYR A 57 21.53 19.79 -14.10
C TYR A 57 20.86 21.14 -14.42
N PRO A 58 21.61 22.23 -14.58
CA PRO A 58 21.03 23.58 -14.81
C PRO A 58 20.20 23.68 -16.11
N GLN A 59 20.32 22.73 -17.03
CA GLN A 59 19.52 22.65 -18.24
C GLN A 59 18.11 22.10 -18.01
N ALA A 60 17.84 21.45 -16.86
CA ALA A 60 16.55 20.82 -16.57
C ALA A 60 15.37 21.82 -16.69
N ASP A 61 14.25 21.31 -17.17
CA ASP A 61 13.00 22.06 -17.30
C ASP A 61 11.93 21.61 -16.30
N VAL A 62 11.87 20.29 -16.04
CA VAL A 62 10.87 19.69 -15.15
C VAL A 62 11.49 18.59 -14.31
N ILE A 63 11.10 18.53 -13.05
CA ILE A 63 11.41 17.39 -12.16
C ILE A 63 10.12 16.64 -11.91
N ILE A 64 10.19 15.31 -11.97
CA ILE A 64 9.16 14.40 -11.49
C ILE A 64 9.78 13.60 -10.34
N GLU A 65 9.29 13.83 -9.12
CA GLU A 65 9.71 13.12 -7.92
C GLU A 65 8.58 12.24 -7.40
N LEU A 66 8.89 10.97 -7.16
CA LEU A 66 8.00 10.05 -6.45
C LEU A 66 8.63 9.62 -5.14
N GLY A 67 8.00 10.00 -4.05
CA GLY A 67 8.34 9.57 -2.70
C GLY A 67 7.52 8.37 -2.22
N GLY A 68 7.65 8.04 -0.94
CA GLY A 68 6.86 7.00 -0.28
C GLY A 68 5.38 7.35 -0.21
N GLU A 69 5.05 8.59 0.15
CA GLU A 69 3.67 9.08 0.30
C GLU A 69 3.35 10.29 -0.60
N ASP A 70 4.38 10.94 -1.13
CA ASP A 70 4.26 12.14 -1.94
C ASP A 70 4.61 11.85 -3.40
N ALA A 71 3.94 12.56 -4.30
CA ALA A 71 4.27 12.66 -5.70
C ALA A 71 4.32 14.14 -6.07
N LYS A 72 5.38 14.57 -6.75
CA LYS A 72 5.61 15.98 -7.06
C LYS A 72 6.01 16.16 -8.52
N ILE A 73 5.57 17.28 -9.10
CA ILE A 73 6.08 17.81 -10.38
C ILE A 73 6.54 19.23 -10.13
N THR A 74 7.81 19.50 -10.34
CA THR A 74 8.40 20.82 -10.22
C THR A 74 8.79 21.33 -11.59
N TYR A 75 8.15 22.40 -12.04
CA TYR A 75 8.54 23.14 -13.24
C TYR A 75 9.58 24.17 -12.86
N LEU A 76 10.76 24.12 -13.44
CA LEU A 76 11.89 24.97 -13.05
C LEU A 76 11.86 26.33 -13.75
N LYS A 77 11.26 26.43 -14.92
CA LYS A 77 11.29 27.62 -15.76
C LYS A 77 9.88 28.16 -16.08
N PRO A 78 9.68 29.49 -16.17
CA PRO A 78 10.67 30.57 -15.92
C PRO A 78 10.91 30.80 -14.43
N THR A 79 10.01 30.38 -13.55
CA THR A 79 10.11 30.44 -12.09
C THR A 79 9.71 29.10 -11.54
N PRO A 80 10.41 28.56 -10.55
CA PRO A 80 10.05 27.28 -9.93
C PRO A 80 8.59 27.27 -9.47
N GLU A 81 7.84 26.26 -9.92
CA GLU A 81 6.45 25.99 -9.51
C GLU A 81 6.32 24.50 -9.22
N GLN A 82 6.10 24.18 -7.96
CA GLN A 82 5.88 22.80 -7.53
C GLN A 82 4.40 22.50 -7.37
N ARG A 83 4.01 21.32 -7.84
CA ARG A 83 2.70 20.73 -7.62
C ARG A 83 2.87 19.38 -6.96
N MET A 84 2.10 19.14 -5.92
CA MET A 84 2.19 17.93 -5.11
C MET A 84 0.80 17.33 -4.96
N ASN A 85 0.73 16.01 -4.80
CA ASN A 85 -0.53 15.34 -4.45
C ASN A 85 -1.01 15.82 -3.07
N GLY A 86 -2.33 15.86 -2.90
CA GLY A 86 -2.93 16.16 -1.59
C GLY A 86 -2.93 14.91 -0.69
N SER A 87 -4.06 14.66 -0.03
CA SER A 87 -4.22 13.54 0.93
C SER A 87 -4.26 12.14 0.28
N CYS A 88 -4.21 12.04 -1.05
CA CYS A 88 -4.31 10.76 -1.76
C CYS A 88 -2.93 10.21 -2.07
N ALA A 89 -2.60 9.04 -1.54
CA ALA A 89 -1.35 8.34 -1.83
C ALA A 89 -1.29 7.69 -3.23
N GLY A 90 -2.32 7.86 -4.06
CA GLY A 90 -2.31 7.35 -5.43
C GLY A 90 -1.15 7.95 -6.25
N GLY A 91 -0.40 7.10 -6.93
CA GLY A 91 0.78 7.53 -7.68
C GLY A 91 2.07 7.58 -6.85
N THR A 92 2.09 7.07 -5.64
CA THR A 92 3.24 7.07 -4.72
C THR A 92 3.78 5.67 -4.44
N GLY A 93 4.91 5.57 -3.74
CA GLY A 93 5.49 4.30 -3.30
C GLY A 93 4.53 3.48 -2.46
N ALA A 94 3.81 4.09 -1.52
CA ALA A 94 2.83 3.40 -0.68
C ALA A 94 1.67 2.79 -1.50
N PHE A 95 1.25 3.43 -2.58
CA PHE A 95 0.29 2.84 -3.50
C PHE A 95 0.88 1.63 -4.22
N ILE A 96 2.13 1.71 -4.68
CA ILE A 96 2.83 0.60 -5.35
C ILE A 96 2.95 -0.60 -4.41
N ASP A 97 3.34 -0.39 -3.14
CA ASP A 97 3.44 -1.43 -2.12
C ASP A 97 2.10 -2.12 -1.84
N GLN A 98 1.00 -1.33 -1.78
CA GLN A 98 -0.34 -1.90 -1.63
C GLN A 98 -0.74 -2.76 -2.83
N MET A 99 -0.40 -2.35 -4.04
CA MET A 99 -0.70 -3.12 -5.26
C MET A 99 0.20 -4.37 -5.36
N ALA A 100 1.46 -4.27 -4.98
CA ALA A 100 2.38 -5.41 -4.90
C ALA A 100 1.84 -6.48 -3.95
N THR A 101 1.36 -6.07 -2.76
CA THR A 101 0.72 -6.98 -1.79
C THR A 101 -0.50 -7.71 -2.36
N LEU A 102 -1.29 -7.09 -3.24
CA LEU A 102 -2.41 -7.74 -3.92
C LEU A 102 -1.98 -8.85 -4.88
N LEU A 103 -0.79 -8.72 -5.45
CA LEU A 103 -0.19 -9.70 -6.36
C LEU A 103 0.73 -10.68 -5.63
N ASP A 104 0.74 -10.65 -4.28
CA ASP A 104 1.55 -11.51 -3.43
C ASP A 104 3.05 -11.35 -3.72
N THR A 105 3.52 -10.10 -3.73
CA THR A 105 4.90 -9.72 -3.98
C THR A 105 5.23 -8.40 -3.26
N ASP A 106 6.48 -7.94 -3.38
CA ASP A 106 6.93 -6.62 -2.98
C ASP A 106 7.16 -5.70 -4.20
N ALA A 107 7.59 -4.46 -3.97
CA ALA A 107 7.83 -3.50 -5.03
C ALA A 107 8.90 -3.95 -6.03
N ALA A 108 9.96 -4.62 -5.56
CA ALA A 108 11.02 -5.15 -6.42
C ALA A 108 10.49 -6.29 -7.30
N GLY A 109 9.76 -7.24 -6.72
CA GLY A 109 9.12 -8.32 -7.44
C GLY A 109 8.05 -7.84 -8.42
N LEU A 110 7.30 -6.76 -8.07
CA LEU A 110 6.36 -6.11 -8.99
C LEU A 110 7.09 -5.55 -10.22
N ASN A 111 8.23 -4.88 -10.00
CA ASN A 111 9.06 -4.36 -11.08
C ASN A 111 9.61 -5.50 -11.97
N ASP A 112 10.07 -6.59 -11.39
CA ASP A 112 10.58 -7.74 -12.14
C ASP A 112 9.48 -8.44 -12.95
N MET A 113 8.29 -8.59 -12.40
CA MET A 113 7.12 -9.12 -13.14
C MET A 113 6.79 -8.25 -14.33
N ALA A 114 6.76 -6.92 -14.15
CA ALA A 114 6.37 -5.99 -15.21
C ALA A 114 7.29 -6.03 -16.44
N LYS A 115 8.53 -6.50 -16.32
CA LYS A 115 9.44 -6.69 -17.47
C LYS A 115 8.93 -7.70 -18.51
N HIS A 116 7.98 -8.55 -18.14
CA HIS A 116 7.51 -9.68 -18.95
C HIS A 116 6.04 -9.54 -19.36
N TYR A 117 5.50 -8.32 -19.35
CA TYR A 117 4.12 -8.11 -19.76
C TYR A 117 3.92 -8.27 -21.27
N GLU A 118 2.74 -8.74 -21.66
CA GLU A 118 2.30 -8.85 -23.04
C GLU A 118 1.09 -7.94 -23.33
N THR A 119 0.28 -7.66 -22.30
CA THR A 119 -0.96 -6.89 -22.42
C THR A 119 -1.07 -5.85 -21.30
N LEU A 120 -1.57 -4.66 -21.62
CA LEU A 120 -1.91 -3.63 -20.62
C LEU A 120 -3.42 -3.55 -20.43
N TYR A 121 -3.86 -3.60 -19.18
CA TYR A 121 -5.25 -3.43 -18.80
C TYR A 121 -5.55 -1.99 -18.40
N PRO A 122 -6.72 -1.44 -18.74
CA PRO A 122 -7.13 -0.14 -18.27
C PRO A 122 -7.45 -0.21 -16.77
N ILE A 123 -6.63 0.45 -15.96
CA ILE A 123 -6.81 0.58 -14.52
C ILE A 123 -7.09 2.05 -14.21
N ALA A 124 -8.07 2.31 -13.33
CA ALA A 124 -8.41 3.68 -12.95
C ALA A 124 -7.22 4.40 -12.31
N SER A 125 -6.82 5.49 -12.94
CA SER A 125 -5.68 6.33 -12.56
C SER A 125 -6.10 7.54 -11.70
N ARG A 126 -7.08 7.38 -10.79
CA ARG A 126 -7.60 8.48 -9.97
C ARG A 126 -7.42 8.28 -8.46
N CYS A 127 -7.58 7.07 -7.98
CA CYS A 127 -7.56 6.76 -6.56
C CYS A 127 -7.20 5.30 -6.36
N GLY A 128 -6.35 4.99 -5.36
CA GLY A 128 -5.93 3.63 -5.04
C GLY A 128 -7.09 2.67 -4.75
N VAL A 129 -8.21 3.17 -4.20
CA VAL A 129 -9.40 2.36 -3.97
C VAL A 129 -10.04 1.91 -5.29
N PHE A 130 -10.17 2.80 -6.27
CA PHE A 130 -10.70 2.44 -7.58
C PHE A 130 -9.73 1.55 -8.36
N ALA A 131 -8.43 1.83 -8.33
CA ALA A 131 -7.44 0.96 -8.95
C ALA A 131 -7.52 -0.47 -8.40
N LYS A 132 -7.65 -0.62 -7.08
CA LYS A 132 -7.86 -1.92 -6.44
C LYS A 132 -9.15 -2.60 -6.88
N THR A 133 -10.23 -1.82 -7.05
CA THR A 133 -11.53 -2.32 -7.52
C THR A 133 -11.46 -2.80 -8.97
N ASP A 134 -10.64 -2.19 -9.82
CA ASP A 134 -10.44 -2.60 -11.20
C ASP A 134 -9.51 -3.82 -11.29
N LEU A 135 -8.46 -3.89 -10.46
CA LEU A 135 -7.53 -5.00 -10.43
C LEU A 135 -8.16 -6.31 -9.95
N GLN A 136 -9.04 -6.22 -8.97
CA GLN A 136 -9.57 -7.41 -8.31
C GLN A 136 -10.36 -8.35 -9.24
N PRO A 137 -11.24 -7.86 -10.13
CA PRO A 137 -11.86 -8.72 -11.15
C PRO A 137 -10.84 -9.37 -12.09
N LEU A 138 -9.83 -8.61 -12.53
CA LEU A 138 -8.78 -9.14 -13.42
C LEU A 138 -7.98 -10.26 -12.76
N ILE A 139 -7.63 -10.11 -11.46
CA ILE A 139 -6.98 -11.16 -10.68
C ILE A 139 -7.90 -12.40 -10.60
N ASN A 140 -9.18 -12.20 -10.31
CA ASN A 140 -10.15 -13.29 -10.19
C ASN A 140 -10.39 -14.02 -11.51
N ASP A 141 -10.32 -13.30 -12.63
CA ASP A 141 -10.45 -13.84 -13.98
C ASP A 141 -9.17 -14.51 -14.49
N GLY A 142 -8.08 -14.46 -13.69
CA GLY A 142 -6.83 -15.13 -14.00
C GLY A 142 -5.92 -14.38 -14.95
N ALA A 143 -6.03 -13.05 -15.02
CA ALA A 143 -5.09 -12.22 -15.77
C ALA A 143 -3.65 -12.47 -15.32
N ALA A 144 -2.70 -12.42 -16.25
CA ALA A 144 -1.30 -12.69 -15.95
C ALA A 144 -0.72 -11.63 -15.00
N LYS A 145 -0.03 -12.05 -13.94
CA LYS A 145 0.59 -11.14 -12.97
C LYS A 145 1.55 -10.12 -13.63
N PRO A 146 2.37 -10.48 -14.63
CA PRO A 146 3.20 -9.52 -15.37
C PRO A 146 2.38 -8.38 -16.02
N ASP A 147 1.27 -8.70 -16.65
CA ASP A 147 0.39 -7.73 -17.29
C ASP A 147 -0.25 -6.78 -16.28
N LEU A 148 -0.67 -7.33 -15.14
CA LEU A 148 -1.23 -6.53 -14.03
C LEU A 148 -0.16 -5.60 -13.44
N ALA A 149 1.08 -6.07 -13.26
CA ALA A 149 2.18 -5.27 -12.75
C ALA A 149 2.51 -4.08 -13.68
N ALA A 150 2.65 -4.30 -14.97
CA ALA A 150 2.87 -3.23 -15.94
C ALA A 150 1.68 -2.25 -16.03
N SER A 151 0.45 -2.76 -15.90
CA SER A 151 -0.77 -1.94 -15.86
C SER A 151 -0.84 -1.05 -14.62
N ILE A 152 -0.38 -1.54 -13.46
CA ILE A 152 -0.25 -0.75 -12.23
C ILE A 152 0.72 0.42 -12.45
N PHE A 153 1.92 0.17 -12.98
CA PHE A 153 2.88 1.23 -13.25
C PHE A 153 2.36 2.25 -14.27
N THR A 154 1.64 1.79 -15.28
CA THR A 154 0.97 2.67 -16.24
C THR A 154 -0.08 3.56 -15.57
N ALA A 155 -0.86 3.00 -14.63
CA ALA A 155 -1.82 3.76 -13.85
C ALA A 155 -1.14 4.80 -12.94
N VAL A 156 -0.01 4.45 -12.30
CA VAL A 156 0.80 5.38 -11.49
C VAL A 156 1.28 6.56 -12.33
N ALA A 157 1.93 6.29 -13.46
CA ALA A 157 2.43 7.33 -14.35
C ALA A 157 1.30 8.23 -14.85
N THR A 158 0.20 7.66 -15.33
CA THR A 158 -0.96 8.40 -15.83
C THR A 158 -1.59 9.26 -14.73
N GLN A 159 -1.71 8.73 -13.52
CA GLN A 159 -2.26 9.47 -12.37
C GLN A 159 -1.39 10.65 -11.98
N THR A 160 -0.07 10.45 -11.90
CA THR A 160 0.88 11.50 -11.56
C THR A 160 0.84 12.61 -12.61
N ILE A 161 0.92 12.27 -13.88
CA ILE A 161 0.86 13.24 -15.00
C ILE A 161 -0.48 13.98 -15.00
N ALA A 162 -1.60 13.27 -15.04
CA ALA A 162 -2.91 13.88 -15.15
C ALA A 162 -3.30 14.68 -13.89
N GLY A 163 -2.98 14.16 -12.71
CA GLY A 163 -3.32 14.77 -11.44
C GLY A 163 -2.50 16.02 -11.12
N LEU A 164 -1.19 15.96 -11.34
CA LEU A 164 -0.28 17.03 -10.93
C LEU A 164 -0.02 18.04 -12.04
N ALA A 165 0.18 17.60 -13.29
CA ALA A 165 0.38 18.54 -14.37
C ALA A 165 -0.89 19.39 -14.65
N SER A 166 -2.09 18.84 -14.39
CA SER A 166 -3.37 19.59 -14.53
C SER A 166 -3.48 20.37 -15.83
N GLY A 167 -3.05 19.75 -16.94
CA GLY A 167 -3.05 20.35 -18.26
C GLY A 167 -1.84 21.23 -18.62
N ARG A 168 -0.92 21.52 -17.69
CA ARG A 168 0.34 22.17 -18.02
C ARG A 168 1.24 21.16 -18.75
N PRO A 169 1.83 21.51 -19.90
CA PRO A 169 2.69 20.60 -20.64
C PRO A 169 3.94 20.23 -19.85
N ILE A 170 4.32 18.96 -19.90
CA ILE A 170 5.63 18.46 -19.46
C ILE A 170 6.46 18.33 -20.74
N HIS A 171 7.55 19.06 -20.85
CA HIS A 171 8.40 19.12 -22.05
C HIS A 171 9.84 19.48 -21.68
N GLY A 172 10.75 19.42 -22.65
CA GLY A 172 12.17 19.71 -22.49
C GLY A 172 12.90 18.58 -21.78
N THR A 173 13.87 18.92 -20.93
CA THR A 173 14.64 17.95 -20.16
C THR A 173 13.93 17.65 -18.85
N VAL A 174 13.54 16.39 -18.64
CA VAL A 174 12.84 15.90 -17.47
C VAL A 174 13.76 15.06 -16.58
N ILE A 175 13.85 15.43 -15.31
CA ILE A 175 14.64 14.71 -14.31
C ILE A 175 13.71 13.83 -13.48
N PHE A 176 14.07 12.55 -13.31
CA PHE A 176 13.38 11.61 -12.41
C PHE A 176 14.10 11.52 -11.08
N LEU A 177 13.39 11.81 -9.98
CA LEU A 177 13.89 11.73 -8.61
C LEU A 177 13.02 10.85 -7.72
N GLY A 178 13.53 10.53 -6.54
CA GLY A 178 12.87 9.75 -5.51
C GLY A 178 13.05 8.24 -5.65
N GLY A 179 12.82 7.51 -4.55
CA GLY A 179 13.06 6.08 -4.45
C GLY A 179 12.31 5.25 -5.51
N PRO A 180 10.99 5.39 -5.68
CA PRO A 180 10.25 4.64 -6.68
C PRO A 180 10.82 4.78 -8.10
N LEU A 181 11.14 5.99 -8.54
CA LEU A 181 11.70 6.21 -9.88
C LEU A 181 13.17 5.78 -9.99
N PHE A 182 13.91 5.77 -8.89
CA PHE A 182 15.29 5.29 -8.88
C PHE A 182 15.37 3.77 -8.96
N PHE A 183 14.60 3.04 -8.13
CA PHE A 183 14.69 1.59 -8.02
C PHE A 183 13.88 0.82 -9.05
N MET A 184 12.79 1.39 -9.60
CA MET A 184 11.85 0.68 -10.48
C MET A 184 12.01 1.11 -11.94
N SER A 185 12.73 0.30 -12.74
CA SER A 185 12.92 0.55 -14.17
C SER A 185 11.60 0.60 -14.94
N GLU A 186 10.68 -0.32 -14.65
CA GLU A 186 9.42 -0.43 -15.38
C GLU A 186 8.44 0.72 -15.08
N LEU A 187 8.58 1.32 -13.89
CA LEU A 187 7.85 2.55 -13.57
C LEU A 187 8.37 3.71 -14.45
N ARG A 188 9.69 3.85 -14.61
CA ARG A 188 10.27 4.84 -15.55
C ARG A 188 9.81 4.62 -16.98
N GLU A 189 9.82 3.36 -17.44
CA GLU A 189 9.31 3.01 -18.77
C GLU A 189 7.83 3.38 -18.95
N ALA A 190 7.01 3.28 -17.91
CA ALA A 190 5.61 3.73 -17.96
C ALA A 190 5.51 5.26 -18.14
N PHE A 191 6.37 6.04 -17.48
CA PHE A 191 6.47 7.48 -17.70
C PHE A 191 7.00 7.83 -19.09
N HIS A 192 8.03 7.11 -19.58
CA HIS A 192 8.54 7.28 -20.95
C HIS A 192 7.42 7.09 -21.96
N ARG A 193 6.69 5.98 -21.93
CA ARG A 193 5.56 5.73 -22.84
C ARG A 193 4.49 6.81 -22.79
N ALA A 194 4.24 7.40 -21.62
CA ALA A 194 3.21 8.41 -21.44
C ALA A 194 3.64 9.82 -21.93
N LEU A 195 4.94 10.07 -22.05
CA LEU A 195 5.51 11.40 -22.30
C LEU A 195 6.45 11.47 -23.53
N GLU A 196 6.75 10.33 -24.20
CA GLU A 196 7.77 10.23 -25.26
C GLU A 196 7.59 11.26 -26.41
N ASP A 197 6.35 11.58 -26.77
CA ASP A 197 6.06 12.56 -27.82
C ASP A 197 6.22 14.02 -27.37
N LYS A 198 6.56 14.29 -26.11
CA LYS A 198 6.50 15.62 -25.49
C LYS A 198 7.80 16.04 -24.80
N VAL A 199 8.65 15.10 -24.46
CA VAL A 199 9.88 15.29 -23.70
C VAL A 199 11.08 15.07 -24.61
N ASP A 200 12.03 16.00 -24.58
CA ASP A 200 13.24 15.93 -25.42
C ASP A 200 14.26 14.96 -24.82
N GLU A 201 14.37 14.92 -23.49
CA GLU A 201 15.33 14.09 -22.77
C GLU A 201 14.83 13.69 -21.40
N PHE A 202 15.02 12.42 -21.02
CA PHE A 202 14.80 11.92 -19.66
C PHE A 202 16.13 11.62 -18.98
N ILE A 203 16.35 12.16 -17.80
CA ILE A 203 17.54 11.93 -17.00
C ILE A 203 17.18 11.28 -15.67
N VAL A 204 17.89 10.22 -15.33
CA VAL A 204 17.85 9.61 -13.99
C VAL A 204 19.25 9.80 -13.39
N PRO A 205 19.43 10.73 -12.47
CA PRO A 205 20.73 10.92 -11.82
C PRO A 205 21.21 9.67 -11.10
N THR A 206 22.51 9.52 -11.00
CA THR A 206 23.10 8.58 -10.04
C THR A 206 22.66 9.00 -8.65
N ASP A 207 22.17 8.03 -7.86
CA ASP A 207 21.63 8.30 -6.53
C ASP A 207 20.43 9.27 -6.48
N ALA A 208 19.59 9.26 -7.53
CA ALA A 208 18.40 10.13 -7.66
C ALA A 208 17.48 10.15 -6.42
N HIS A 209 17.52 9.12 -5.59
CA HIS A 209 16.77 9.03 -4.34
C HIS A 209 17.36 9.85 -3.18
N LEU A 210 18.56 10.41 -3.35
CA LEU A 210 19.27 11.23 -2.34
C LEU A 210 19.26 12.71 -2.65
N TYR A 211 18.72 13.16 -3.79
CA TYR A 211 18.88 14.55 -4.26
C TYR A 211 18.30 15.60 -3.32
N VAL A 212 17.18 15.33 -2.68
CA VAL A 212 16.61 16.27 -1.67
C VAL A 212 17.55 16.39 -0.47
N ALA A 213 18.14 15.30 -0.01
CA ALA A 213 19.13 15.33 1.07
C ALA A 213 20.44 16.01 0.62
N PHE A 214 20.87 15.80 -0.63
CA PHE A 214 22.04 16.44 -1.22
C PHE A 214 21.85 17.96 -1.29
N GLY A 215 20.71 18.45 -1.80
CA GLY A 215 20.41 19.88 -1.82
C GLY A 215 20.34 20.50 -0.43
N SER A 216 19.79 19.77 0.54
CA SER A 216 19.80 20.19 1.94
C SER A 216 21.24 20.32 2.49
N ALA A 217 22.13 19.41 2.11
CA ALA A 217 23.55 19.47 2.49
C ALA A 217 24.30 20.63 1.82
N LEU A 218 23.99 20.95 0.56
CA LEU A 218 24.54 22.13 -0.12
C LEU A 218 24.14 23.41 0.60
N LEU A 219 22.84 23.55 0.94
CA LEU A 219 22.33 24.72 1.69
C LEU A 219 22.93 24.81 3.09
N ALA A 220 23.22 23.69 3.74
CA ALA A 220 23.94 23.68 5.00
C ALA A 220 25.37 24.27 4.87
N GLY A 221 25.97 24.16 3.68
CA GLY A 221 27.23 24.81 3.35
C GLY A 221 27.13 26.30 3.04
N GLU A 222 25.93 26.81 2.75
CA GLU A 222 25.64 28.17 2.27
C GLU A 222 24.76 28.96 3.26
N PRO A 223 25.28 29.35 4.42
CA PRO A 223 24.47 29.92 5.49
C PRO A 223 23.75 31.24 5.11
N ASP A 224 24.22 31.95 4.10
CA ASP A 224 23.58 33.18 3.61
C ASP A 224 22.31 32.98 2.83
N GLN A 225 21.99 31.68 2.45
CA GLN A 225 20.78 31.33 1.72
C GLN A 225 19.66 30.76 2.60
N LEU A 226 19.87 30.80 3.92
CA LEU A 226 18.84 30.35 4.85
C LEU A 226 17.73 31.41 5.01
N GLU A 227 16.54 30.95 5.40
CA GLU A 227 15.45 31.83 5.77
C GLU A 227 15.85 32.74 6.97
N GLU A 228 15.29 33.96 7.01
CA GLU A 228 15.56 34.91 8.05
C GLU A 228 15.23 34.34 9.45
N GLY A 229 16.21 34.30 10.33
CA GLY A 229 16.12 33.74 11.69
C GLY A 229 16.60 32.31 11.84
N GLN A 230 16.97 31.61 10.77
CA GLN A 230 17.62 30.30 10.84
C GLN A 230 19.14 30.46 10.96
N HIS A 231 19.72 29.74 11.91
CA HIS A 231 21.17 29.77 12.15
C HIS A 231 21.71 28.34 12.20
N PHE A 232 22.85 28.10 11.53
CA PHE A 232 23.62 26.90 11.72
C PHE A 232 24.51 27.00 12.93
N GLU A 233 24.23 26.22 13.94
CA GLU A 233 25.19 25.97 15.00
C GLU A 233 26.00 24.73 14.64
N ALA A 234 27.31 24.89 14.44
CA ALA A 234 28.18 23.76 14.16
C ALA A 234 28.38 22.94 15.44
N ARG A 235 27.99 21.65 15.40
CA ARG A 235 28.04 20.72 16.54
C ARG A 235 28.76 19.45 16.15
N THR A 236 29.39 18.78 17.11
CA THR A 236 29.99 17.49 16.86
C THR A 236 28.90 16.40 16.63
N CYS A 237 29.21 15.34 15.92
CA CYS A 237 28.29 14.19 15.78
C CYS A 237 27.90 13.64 17.16
N ALA A 238 28.84 13.60 18.11
CA ALA A 238 28.59 13.12 19.47
C ALA A 238 27.57 14.00 20.22
N ASP A 239 27.62 15.32 20.09
CA ASP A 239 26.64 16.23 20.71
C ASP A 239 25.25 16.05 20.12
N ILE A 240 25.15 15.86 18.81
CA ILE A 240 23.88 15.63 18.12
C ILE A 240 23.29 14.29 18.52
N LEU A 241 24.10 13.22 18.58
CA LEU A 241 23.68 11.89 19.04
C LEU A 241 23.15 11.93 20.46
N LYS A 242 23.84 12.63 21.37
CA LYS A 242 23.36 12.82 22.74
C LYS A 242 22.01 13.52 22.79
N SER A 243 21.83 14.59 22.01
CA SER A 243 20.53 15.27 21.92
C SER A 243 19.41 14.36 21.41
N LEU A 244 19.70 13.46 20.44
CA LEU A 244 18.74 12.46 19.97
C LEU A 244 18.36 11.43 21.04
N GLU A 245 19.29 11.05 21.91
CA GLU A 245 18.97 10.15 23.03
C GLU A 245 18.05 10.82 24.05
N ASP A 246 18.29 12.09 24.36
CA ASP A 246 17.44 12.87 25.25
C ASP A 246 16.01 12.98 24.69
N LEU A 247 15.84 13.10 23.36
CA LEU A 247 14.54 13.15 22.70
C LEU A 247 13.74 11.83 22.82
N LYS A 248 14.40 10.66 22.89
CA LYS A 248 13.71 9.37 23.08
C LYS A 248 12.94 9.30 24.40
N ASN A 249 13.34 10.08 25.38
CA ASN A 249 12.73 10.11 26.70
C ASN A 249 11.60 11.14 26.84
N LEU A 250 11.32 11.92 25.79
CA LEU A 250 10.21 12.87 25.82
C LEU A 250 8.88 12.11 25.67
N PRO A 251 7.86 12.43 26.50
CA PRO A 251 6.55 11.85 26.36
C PRO A 251 5.96 12.23 24.97
N ALA A 252 5.35 11.27 24.32
CA ALA A 252 4.63 11.55 23.08
C ALA A 252 3.49 12.54 23.38
N ASN A 253 3.58 13.74 22.83
CA ASN A 253 2.57 14.80 22.99
C ASN A 253 1.48 14.70 21.90
N THR A 254 1.14 13.48 21.50
CA THR A 254 0.09 13.22 20.50
C THR A 254 -1.24 13.06 21.23
N PRO A 255 -2.28 13.81 20.88
CA PRO A 255 -3.63 13.60 21.43
C PRO A 255 -4.07 12.18 21.13
N THR A 256 -4.32 11.39 22.16
CA THR A 256 -4.80 10.03 22.02
C THR A 256 -6.29 9.95 22.33
N MET A 257 -6.99 9.09 21.60
CA MET A 257 -8.36 8.74 21.96
C MET A 257 -8.37 7.96 23.28
N PRO A 258 -9.43 8.06 24.09
CA PRO A 258 -9.56 7.20 25.26
C PRO A 258 -9.57 5.72 24.84
N PRO A 259 -9.09 4.80 25.69
CA PRO A 259 -9.11 3.39 25.38
C PRO A 259 -10.53 2.89 25.13
N LEU A 260 -10.71 1.98 24.18
CA LEU A 260 -12.01 1.42 23.81
C LEU A 260 -12.73 0.79 25.03
N PHE A 261 -11.96 0.17 25.90
CA PHE A 261 -12.42 -0.38 27.17
C PHE A 261 -11.61 0.27 28.30
N PRO A 262 -12.18 1.26 29.03
CA PRO A 262 -11.49 1.91 30.14
C PRO A 262 -11.14 0.95 31.27
N THR A 263 -11.97 -0.11 31.49
CA THR A 263 -11.73 -1.13 32.50
C THR A 263 -11.87 -2.54 31.93
N GLU A 264 -11.28 -3.53 32.61
CA GLU A 264 -11.46 -4.93 32.26
C GLU A 264 -12.94 -5.35 32.35
N ALA A 265 -13.68 -4.81 33.30
CA ALA A 265 -15.11 -5.07 33.43
C ALA A 265 -15.91 -4.63 32.20
N ASP A 266 -15.53 -3.52 31.54
CA ASP A 266 -16.18 -3.06 30.30
C ASP A 266 -15.90 -4.05 29.16
N ARG A 267 -14.67 -4.58 29.07
CA ARG A 267 -14.30 -5.61 28.10
C ARG A 267 -15.05 -6.92 28.34
N GLU A 268 -15.15 -7.35 29.58
CA GLU A 268 -15.92 -8.53 29.95
C GLU A 268 -17.42 -8.38 29.65
N ALA A 269 -18.00 -7.21 29.94
CA ALA A 269 -19.39 -6.92 29.62
C ALA A 269 -19.64 -6.95 28.11
N PHE A 270 -18.72 -6.39 27.32
CA PHE A 270 -18.76 -6.44 25.86
C PHE A 270 -18.72 -7.90 25.36
N ASN A 271 -17.74 -8.67 25.82
CA ASN A 271 -17.58 -10.08 25.45
C ASN A 271 -18.81 -10.89 25.83
N LYS A 272 -19.31 -10.76 27.06
CA LYS A 272 -20.52 -11.45 27.54
C LYS A 272 -21.74 -11.15 26.68
N ARG A 273 -21.90 -9.89 26.26
CA ARG A 273 -22.99 -9.48 25.37
C ARG A 273 -22.87 -10.14 23.99
N HIS A 274 -21.68 -10.20 23.43
CA HIS A 274 -21.44 -10.71 22.07
C HIS A 274 -21.44 -12.25 22.03
N HIS A 275 -21.03 -12.91 23.10
CA HIS A 275 -21.07 -14.39 23.19
C HIS A 275 -22.46 -14.98 23.36
N ARG A 276 -23.51 -14.16 23.49
CA ARG A 276 -24.90 -14.66 23.53
C ARG A 276 -25.35 -15.26 22.20
N GLU A 277 -24.81 -14.73 21.10
CA GLU A 277 -25.14 -15.16 19.74
C GLU A 277 -24.01 -16.01 19.21
N HIS A 278 -24.24 -17.30 19.03
CA HIS A 278 -23.28 -18.23 18.49
C HIS A 278 -23.92 -19.17 17.46
N VAL A 279 -23.11 -19.71 16.58
CA VAL A 279 -23.51 -20.74 15.61
C VAL A 279 -23.33 -22.10 16.26
N HIS A 280 -24.21 -23.03 15.98
CA HIS A 280 -24.06 -24.41 16.44
C HIS A 280 -22.84 -25.04 15.77
N ILE A 281 -21.90 -25.50 16.58
CA ILE A 281 -20.67 -26.13 16.14
C ILE A 281 -20.72 -27.58 16.57
N GLY A 282 -20.62 -28.48 15.60
CA GLY A 282 -20.48 -29.91 15.78
C GLY A 282 -19.03 -30.37 15.61
N THR A 283 -18.84 -31.67 15.41
CA THR A 283 -17.54 -32.26 15.12
C THR A 283 -17.56 -33.02 13.82
N LEU A 284 -16.45 -32.98 13.07
CA LEU A 284 -16.26 -33.81 11.89
C LEU A 284 -15.83 -35.24 12.27
N GLU A 285 -15.25 -35.43 13.45
CA GLU A 285 -14.81 -36.73 13.92
C GLU A 285 -16.01 -37.67 14.10
N GLY A 286 -15.96 -38.85 13.42
CA GLY A 286 -17.05 -39.82 13.46
C GLY A 286 -18.31 -39.42 12.70
N ALA A 287 -18.30 -38.30 11.96
CA ALA A 287 -19.44 -37.85 11.18
C ALA A 287 -19.87 -38.89 10.13
N GLN A 288 -21.17 -38.99 9.91
CA GLN A 288 -21.80 -39.94 8.97
C GLN A 288 -22.82 -39.20 8.11
N GLY A 289 -23.10 -39.71 6.92
CA GLY A 289 -24.17 -39.18 6.08
C GLY A 289 -23.81 -37.94 5.27
N PRO A 290 -24.83 -37.20 4.79
CA PRO A 290 -24.67 -36.11 3.85
C PRO A 290 -24.17 -34.83 4.58
N HIS A 291 -23.23 -34.14 3.95
CA HIS A 291 -22.74 -32.84 4.38
C HIS A 291 -22.85 -31.81 3.25
N PHE A 292 -22.90 -30.55 3.58
CA PHE A 292 -23.12 -29.44 2.67
C PHE A 292 -21.96 -28.45 2.76
N LEU A 293 -21.25 -28.25 1.63
CA LEU A 293 -20.09 -27.37 1.56
C LEU A 293 -20.48 -25.98 1.06
N GLY A 294 -20.18 -24.95 1.83
CA GLY A 294 -20.26 -23.53 1.43
C GLY A 294 -18.88 -22.95 1.27
N ILE A 295 -18.61 -22.23 0.18
CA ILE A 295 -17.38 -21.47 -0.04
C ILE A 295 -17.73 -20.03 -0.36
N ASP A 296 -17.13 -19.09 0.36
CA ASP A 296 -17.14 -17.64 0.05
C ASP A 296 -15.74 -17.25 -0.44
N ALA A 297 -15.59 -17.09 -1.76
CA ALA A 297 -14.37 -16.64 -2.40
C ALA A 297 -14.38 -15.11 -2.51
N GLY A 298 -13.83 -14.45 -1.48
CA GLY A 298 -13.67 -12.99 -1.46
C GLY A 298 -12.48 -12.52 -2.30
N SER A 299 -12.32 -11.22 -2.39
CA SER A 299 -11.24 -10.60 -3.16
C SER A 299 -9.84 -10.88 -2.60
N THR A 300 -9.70 -11.00 -1.30
CA THR A 300 -8.41 -11.23 -0.62
C THR A 300 -8.40 -12.48 0.24
N THR A 301 -9.58 -12.95 0.64
CA THR A 301 -9.71 -14.10 1.55
C THR A 301 -10.74 -15.08 1.03
N ILE A 302 -10.55 -16.34 1.36
CA ILE A 302 -11.49 -17.42 1.09
C ILE A 302 -11.95 -18.05 2.41
N LYS A 303 -13.24 -18.34 2.50
CA LYS A 303 -13.82 -19.01 3.67
C LYS A 303 -14.59 -20.22 3.18
N ALA A 304 -14.55 -21.27 3.96
CA ALA A 304 -15.35 -22.46 3.69
C ALA A 304 -15.92 -23.03 4.98
N THR A 305 -17.12 -23.59 4.88
CA THR A 305 -17.78 -24.29 5.97
C THR A 305 -18.39 -25.58 5.47
N LEU A 306 -18.25 -26.64 6.25
CA LEU A 306 -18.97 -27.90 6.05
C LEU A 306 -20.05 -28.01 7.12
N VAL A 307 -21.29 -28.22 6.71
CA VAL A 307 -22.46 -28.26 7.58
C VAL A 307 -23.12 -29.64 7.45
N ASN A 308 -23.50 -30.25 8.58
CA ASN A 308 -24.26 -31.50 8.61
C ASN A 308 -25.78 -31.26 8.43
N ASP A 309 -26.57 -32.35 8.44
CA ASP A 309 -28.02 -32.28 8.32
C ASP A 309 -28.72 -31.55 9.50
N ASP A 310 -28.10 -31.58 10.69
CA ASP A 310 -28.56 -30.86 11.87
C ASP A 310 -28.22 -29.38 11.84
N ARG A 311 -27.59 -28.90 10.76
CA ARG A 311 -27.19 -27.50 10.53
C ARG A 311 -26.08 -27.02 11.47
N GLU A 312 -25.28 -27.92 11.94
CA GLU A 312 -24.08 -27.59 12.70
C GLU A 312 -22.89 -27.44 11.77
N ILE A 313 -22.00 -26.46 12.05
CA ILE A 313 -20.73 -26.34 11.37
C ILE A 313 -19.80 -27.41 11.96
N VAL A 314 -19.50 -28.43 11.17
CA VAL A 314 -18.62 -29.53 11.59
C VAL A 314 -17.16 -29.30 11.15
N TRP A 315 -16.94 -28.38 10.24
CA TRP A 315 -15.60 -27.96 9.80
C TRP A 315 -15.65 -26.55 9.20
N SER A 316 -14.60 -25.78 9.40
CA SER A 316 -14.47 -24.44 8.80
C SER A 316 -13.02 -24.11 8.48
N SER A 317 -12.82 -23.24 7.50
CA SER A 317 -11.53 -22.67 7.12
C SER A 317 -11.67 -21.19 6.78
N TYR A 318 -10.67 -20.42 7.15
CA TYR A 318 -10.51 -19.02 6.77
C TYR A 318 -9.03 -18.81 6.39
N ALA A 319 -8.78 -18.40 5.15
CA ALA A 319 -7.43 -18.21 4.63
C ALA A 319 -7.36 -17.02 3.65
N THR A 320 -6.15 -16.55 3.39
CA THR A 320 -5.90 -15.66 2.24
C THR A 320 -6.01 -16.45 0.94
N ASN A 321 -6.44 -15.81 -0.14
CA ASN A 321 -6.52 -16.45 -1.46
C ASN A 321 -5.23 -16.30 -2.28
N GLU A 322 -4.20 -15.64 -1.73
CA GLU A 322 -2.87 -15.46 -2.32
C GLU A 322 -2.89 -15.00 -3.80
N GLY A 323 -3.87 -14.16 -4.14
CA GLY A 323 -4.10 -13.69 -5.51
C GLY A 323 -4.62 -14.75 -6.48
N SER A 324 -5.04 -15.93 -6.01
CA SER A 324 -5.62 -17.01 -6.82
C SER A 324 -6.79 -17.70 -6.11
N PRO A 325 -8.02 -17.14 -6.17
CA PRO A 325 -9.18 -17.73 -5.52
C PRO A 325 -9.45 -19.19 -5.95
N LEU A 326 -9.18 -19.51 -7.22
CA LEU A 326 -9.38 -20.87 -7.74
C LEU A 326 -8.42 -21.88 -7.09
N THR A 327 -7.14 -21.55 -7.02
CA THR A 327 -6.12 -22.41 -6.37
C THR A 327 -6.45 -22.61 -4.89
N ALA A 328 -6.83 -21.54 -4.20
CA ALA A 328 -7.25 -21.60 -2.80
C ALA A 328 -8.49 -22.47 -2.59
N ALA A 329 -9.51 -22.37 -3.48
CA ALA A 329 -10.70 -23.23 -3.45
C ALA A 329 -10.36 -24.71 -3.66
N VAL A 330 -9.49 -25.02 -4.62
CA VAL A 330 -9.02 -26.40 -4.85
C VAL A 330 -8.29 -26.97 -3.63
N ASN A 331 -7.43 -26.16 -2.99
CA ASN A 331 -6.72 -26.59 -1.79
C ASN A 331 -7.67 -26.87 -0.62
N ILE A 332 -8.69 -26.03 -0.42
CA ILE A 332 -9.74 -26.24 0.58
C ILE A 332 -10.49 -27.55 0.32
N VAL A 333 -10.90 -27.80 -0.92
CA VAL A 333 -11.61 -29.05 -1.27
C VAL A 333 -10.73 -30.27 -1.00
N LYS A 334 -9.45 -30.23 -1.38
CA LYS A 334 -8.50 -31.31 -1.07
C LYS A 334 -8.33 -31.52 0.43
N GLN A 335 -8.24 -30.43 1.19
CA GLN A 335 -8.13 -30.49 2.66
C GLN A 335 -9.36 -31.14 3.29
N ILE A 336 -10.57 -30.76 2.88
CA ILE A 336 -11.81 -31.39 3.35
C ILE A 336 -11.82 -32.89 2.99
N GLN A 337 -11.50 -33.23 1.74
CA GLN A 337 -11.48 -34.61 1.30
C GLN A 337 -10.51 -35.51 2.12
N SER A 338 -9.37 -34.95 2.53
CA SER A 338 -8.41 -35.68 3.35
C SER A 338 -8.84 -35.88 4.80
N GLN A 339 -9.77 -35.06 5.30
CA GLN A 339 -10.26 -35.09 6.69
C GLN A 339 -11.64 -35.74 6.83
N LEU A 340 -12.34 -35.96 5.71
CA LEU A 340 -13.71 -36.48 5.74
C LEU A 340 -13.71 -37.97 6.21
N PRO A 341 -14.44 -38.31 7.29
CA PRO A 341 -14.49 -39.67 7.79
C PRO A 341 -15.15 -40.64 6.80
N GLU A 342 -14.82 -41.93 6.92
CA GLU A 342 -15.50 -42.98 6.19
C GLU A 342 -17.00 -42.98 6.55
N GLY A 343 -17.87 -42.95 5.54
CA GLY A 343 -19.34 -42.87 5.69
C GLY A 343 -19.91 -41.46 5.69
N ALA A 344 -19.07 -40.41 5.65
CA ALA A 344 -19.50 -39.05 5.40
C ALA A 344 -19.21 -38.66 3.93
N TRP A 345 -20.08 -37.86 3.33
CA TRP A 345 -19.87 -37.37 1.96
C TRP A 345 -20.43 -35.98 1.74
N ILE A 346 -19.87 -35.25 0.78
CA ILE A 346 -20.40 -33.94 0.37
C ILE A 346 -21.55 -34.15 -0.60
N ALA A 347 -22.77 -33.94 -0.12
CA ALA A 347 -23.99 -34.14 -0.90
C ALA A 347 -24.24 -32.96 -1.87
N ARG A 348 -23.94 -31.74 -1.45
CA ARG A 348 -24.07 -30.53 -2.25
C ARG A 348 -23.03 -29.52 -1.89
N SER A 349 -22.67 -28.68 -2.86
CA SER A 349 -21.79 -27.53 -2.65
C SER A 349 -22.37 -26.27 -3.25
N CYS A 350 -21.98 -25.12 -2.68
CA CYS A 350 -22.39 -23.80 -3.12
C CYS A 350 -21.23 -22.83 -2.96
N ALA A 351 -20.95 -22.05 -3.99
CA ALA A 351 -19.96 -20.98 -3.95
C ALA A 351 -20.60 -19.61 -3.98
N THR A 352 -19.94 -18.61 -3.38
CA THR A 352 -20.31 -17.19 -3.39
C THR A 352 -19.04 -16.33 -3.38
N GLY A 353 -19.19 -15.05 -3.63
CA GLY A 353 -18.08 -14.10 -3.65
C GLY A 353 -17.69 -13.69 -5.07
N TYR A 354 -16.67 -12.86 -5.20
CA TYR A 354 -16.22 -12.34 -6.49
C TYR A 354 -15.50 -13.38 -7.36
N GLY A 355 -15.00 -14.47 -6.77
CA GLY A 355 -14.35 -15.57 -7.47
C GLY A 355 -15.31 -16.66 -7.99
N GLU A 356 -16.64 -16.47 -7.90
CA GLU A 356 -17.61 -17.49 -8.30
C GLU A 356 -17.61 -17.77 -9.82
N GLY A 357 -17.24 -16.77 -10.64
CA GLY A 357 -17.14 -16.89 -12.09
C GLY A 357 -16.00 -17.78 -12.56
N SER A 358 -14.88 -17.78 -11.85
CA SER A 358 -13.69 -18.60 -12.17
C SER A 358 -13.75 -20.02 -11.60
N SER A 359 -14.63 -20.30 -10.65
CA SER A 359 -14.73 -21.61 -9.99
C SER A 359 -15.61 -22.66 -10.74
N PRO A 360 -16.72 -22.31 -11.41
CA PRO A 360 -17.65 -23.28 -11.98
C PRO A 360 -17.08 -24.23 -13.04
N PRO A 361 -16.16 -23.83 -13.92
CA PRO A 361 -15.59 -24.74 -14.91
C PRO A 361 -14.64 -25.78 -14.32
N ALA A 362 -13.97 -25.44 -13.21
CA ALA A 362 -12.96 -26.30 -12.60
C ALA A 362 -13.52 -27.18 -11.46
N CYS A 363 -14.61 -26.74 -10.84
CA CYS A 363 -15.30 -27.45 -9.77
C CYS A 363 -16.76 -27.63 -10.14
N THR A 364 -17.27 -28.86 -10.16
CA THR A 364 -18.69 -29.15 -10.37
C THR A 364 -19.52 -28.70 -9.17
N TRP A 365 -19.77 -27.38 -9.09
CA TRP A 365 -20.64 -26.82 -8.08
C TRP A 365 -22.08 -27.15 -8.39
N THR A 366 -22.81 -27.69 -7.45
CA THR A 366 -24.24 -28.02 -7.64
C THR A 366 -25.10 -26.75 -7.78
N ARG A 367 -24.64 -25.61 -7.31
CA ARG A 367 -25.24 -24.28 -7.54
C ARG A 367 -24.26 -23.15 -7.25
N ALA A 368 -24.12 -22.20 -8.19
CA ALA A 368 -23.61 -20.85 -7.95
C ALA A 368 -24.79 -19.87 -7.82
N TRP A 369 -24.79 -18.99 -6.80
CA TRP A 369 -25.87 -18.04 -6.57
C TRP A 369 -25.28 -16.65 -6.33
N TRP A 370 -25.97 -15.60 -6.74
CA TRP A 370 -25.55 -14.21 -6.58
C TRP A 370 -25.61 -13.70 -5.13
N ARG A 371 -24.67 -12.85 -4.70
CA ARG A 371 -24.43 -12.38 -3.33
C ARG A 371 -25.67 -11.88 -2.54
N PRO A 372 -26.57 -11.06 -3.10
CA PRO A 372 -27.67 -10.50 -2.30
C PRO A 372 -28.60 -11.54 -1.71
N TRP A 373 -28.85 -12.64 -2.44
CA TRP A 373 -29.77 -13.68 -2.01
C TRP A 373 -29.20 -14.64 -0.95
N ARG A 374 -27.90 -14.74 -0.85
CA ARG A 374 -27.22 -15.73 0.02
C ARG A 374 -27.07 -15.25 1.45
N THR A 375 -26.79 -13.96 1.66
CA THR A 375 -26.79 -13.38 3.01
C THR A 375 -28.18 -13.55 3.65
N ILE A 376 -29.24 -13.48 2.84
CA ILE A 376 -30.62 -13.70 3.32
C ILE A 376 -30.87 -15.18 3.63
N VAL A 377 -30.36 -16.11 2.82
CA VAL A 377 -30.55 -17.55 3.05
C VAL A 377 -29.73 -18.02 4.24
N ALA A 378 -28.49 -17.62 4.39
CA ALA A 378 -27.66 -17.92 5.57
C ALA A 378 -28.29 -17.37 6.86
N ARG A 379 -28.83 -16.13 6.83
CA ARG A 379 -29.59 -15.56 7.97
C ARG A 379 -30.89 -16.29 8.25
N LYS A 380 -31.57 -16.81 7.23
CA LYS A 380 -32.80 -17.60 7.39
C LYS A 380 -32.56 -18.97 8.02
N TRP A 381 -31.35 -19.51 7.83
CA TRP A 381 -30.94 -20.78 8.42
C TRP A 381 -30.51 -20.63 9.90
N SER A 382 -29.96 -19.48 10.29
CA SER A 382 -29.53 -19.21 11.66
C SER A 382 -30.66 -18.74 12.60
N ARG A 383 -31.85 -18.39 12.08
CA ARG A 383 -32.97 -17.89 12.90
C ARG A 383 -34.27 -18.62 12.58
N ARG A 384 -34.74 -19.45 13.50
CA ARG A 384 -36.16 -19.75 13.63
C ARG A 384 -36.84 -18.47 14.15
N ALA A 385 -37.80 -17.96 13.36
CA ALA A 385 -38.73 -16.91 13.67
C ALA A 385 -38.21 -15.46 13.85
N LEU A 386 -38.17 -14.74 12.71
CA LEU A 386 -38.51 -13.32 12.71
C LEU A 386 -39.69 -13.12 11.73
N PRO A 387 -40.64 -12.24 12.06
CA PRO A 387 -41.74 -11.96 11.14
C PRO A 387 -41.22 -11.30 9.85
N PRO A 388 -41.95 -11.40 8.75
CA PRO A 388 -41.53 -10.83 7.49
C PRO A 388 -41.45 -9.31 7.62
N SER A 389 -40.26 -8.75 7.47
CA SER A 389 -40.07 -7.32 7.29
C SER A 389 -40.68 -6.91 5.95
N SER A 390 -41.69 -6.07 5.99
CA SER A 390 -42.26 -5.40 4.83
C SER A 390 -41.19 -4.53 4.18
N THR A 391 -40.56 -5.00 3.12
CA THR A 391 -39.81 -4.16 2.20
C THR A 391 -40.80 -3.63 1.15
N SER A 392 -41.26 -2.40 1.35
CA SER A 392 -41.85 -1.64 0.26
C SER A 392 -40.76 -1.33 -0.75
N ALA A 393 -40.88 -1.91 -1.95
CA ALA A 393 -40.12 -1.51 -3.09
C ALA A 393 -40.55 -0.10 -3.51
N ALA A 394 -39.66 0.89 -3.34
CA ALA A 394 -39.77 2.12 -4.09
C ALA A 394 -38.98 1.91 -5.40
N ARG A 395 -39.73 1.78 -6.48
CA ARG A 395 -39.26 2.08 -7.82
C ARG A 395 -39.36 3.59 -8.04
N THR A 396 -38.29 4.22 -8.35
CA THR A 396 -38.12 5.20 -9.46
C THR A 396 -36.64 5.38 -9.68
#